data_ad0590c1c2435c0e7e207cb9dbdb2825
#
_entry.id   ad0590c1c2435c0e7e207cb9dbdb2825
#
_cell.length_a   1.000
_cell.length_b   1.000
_cell.length_c   1.000
_cell.angle_alpha   90.00
_cell.angle_beta   90.00
_cell.angle_gamma   90.00
#
_symmetry.space_group_name_H-M   'P 1'
#
loop_
_entity.id
_entity.type
_entity.pdbx_description
1 polymer ?
#
loop_
_entity_poly.entity_id
_entity_poly.type
_entity_poly.pdbx_seq_one_letter_code
_entity_poly.pdbx_strand_id
1 'polypeptide(L)' 'MAASYKKLFKLLIDREMKSKDLAEKAGISPATLAKMKKDGATISSDVLVKICTALDCKLDDIIEIVEKR' A
#
# COMPACT_ATOMS: atom_id res chain seq x y z
N MET A 1 3.54 -0.58 -18.18
CA MET A 1 3.98 -0.66 -16.75
C MET A 1 2.83 -0.31 -15.84
N ALA A 2 2.68 -1.06 -14.76
CA ALA A 2 1.66 -0.81 -13.76
C ALA A 2 2.26 -1.02 -12.37
N ALA A 3 1.77 -0.27 -11.40
CA ALA A 3 2.18 -0.44 -10.01
C ALA A 3 1.26 -1.46 -9.34
N SER A 4 1.83 -2.38 -8.61
CA SER A 4 1.09 -3.37 -7.84
C SER A 4 1.41 -3.19 -6.36
N TYR A 5 0.38 -3.25 -5.53
CA TYR A 5 0.50 -3.11 -4.08
C TYR A 5 0.23 -4.41 -3.34
N LYS A 6 0.34 -5.53 -4.04
CA LYS A 6 0.14 -6.85 -3.44
C LYS A 6 1.11 -7.11 -2.28
N LYS A 7 2.33 -6.60 -2.40
CA LYS A 7 3.32 -6.72 -1.32
C LYS A 7 2.84 -6.05 -0.04
N LEU A 8 2.16 -4.90 -0.16
CA LEU A 8 1.61 -4.21 1.00
C LEU A 8 0.62 -5.10 1.75
N PHE A 9 -0.30 -5.72 1.02
CA PHE A 9 -1.33 -6.54 1.65
C PHE A 9 -0.76 -7.83 2.24
N LYS A 10 0.29 -8.39 1.63
CA LYS A 10 1.03 -9.51 2.21
C LYS A 10 1.71 -9.09 3.51
N LEU A 11 2.32 -7.91 3.53
CA LEU A 11 2.96 -7.38 4.72
C LEU A 11 1.96 -7.18 5.85
N LEU A 12 0.76 -6.69 5.53
CA LEU A 12 -0.30 -6.54 6.52
C LEU A 12 -0.71 -7.88 7.13
N ILE A 13 -0.81 -8.91 6.30
CA ILE A 13 -1.13 -10.26 6.77
C ILE A 13 -0.03 -10.76 7.70
N ASP A 14 1.24 -10.58 7.32
CA ASP A 14 2.39 -10.99 8.14
C ASP A 14 2.42 -10.28 9.50
N ARG A 15 1.93 -9.05 9.54
CA ARG A 15 1.87 -8.24 10.77
C ARG A 15 0.54 -8.37 11.51
N GLU A 16 -0.34 -9.23 11.01
CA GLU A 16 -1.67 -9.43 11.58
C GLU A 16 -2.47 -8.12 11.67
N MET A 17 -2.31 -7.26 10.68
CA MET A 17 -3.02 -5.99 10.57
C MET A 17 -4.10 -6.04 9.50
N LYS A 18 -5.20 -5.35 9.76
CA LYS A 18 -6.26 -5.17 8.76
C LYS A 18 -6.01 -3.87 8.00
N SER A 19 -6.56 -3.78 6.80
CA SER A 19 -6.48 -2.55 6.00
C SER A 19 -7.03 -1.34 6.77
N LYS A 20 -8.10 -1.54 7.53
CA LYS A 20 -8.70 -0.50 8.36
C LYS A 20 -7.70 0.01 9.41
N ASP A 21 -6.96 -0.89 10.03
CA ASP A 21 -5.97 -0.52 11.03
C ASP A 21 -4.86 0.31 10.41
N LEU A 22 -4.43 -0.07 9.21
CA LEU A 22 -3.42 0.69 8.49
C LEU A 22 -3.94 2.08 8.14
N ALA A 23 -5.18 2.19 7.67
CA ALA A 23 -5.75 3.48 7.32
C ALA A 23 -5.75 4.44 8.52
N GLU A 24 -6.13 3.96 9.69
CA GLU A 24 -6.11 4.74 10.90
C GLU A 24 -4.69 5.13 11.32
N LYS A 25 -3.79 4.18 11.29
CA LYS A 25 -2.40 4.39 11.71
C LYS A 25 -1.65 5.35 10.78
N ALA A 26 -1.87 5.22 9.48
CA ALA A 26 -1.24 6.07 8.49
C ALA A 26 -1.96 7.40 8.28
N GLY A 27 -3.19 7.53 8.78
CA GLY A 27 -3.99 8.73 8.58
C GLY A 27 -4.48 8.90 7.16
N ILE A 28 -4.81 7.80 6.49
CA ILE A 28 -5.30 7.80 5.11
C ILE A 28 -6.73 7.26 5.05
N SER A 29 -7.42 7.57 3.95
CA SER A 29 -8.79 7.12 3.74
C SER A 29 -8.84 5.63 3.41
N PRO A 30 -9.83 4.88 3.94
CA PRO A 30 -10.06 3.50 3.51
C PRO A 30 -10.30 3.37 2.01
N ALA A 31 -10.87 4.39 1.38
CA ALA A 31 -11.07 4.41 -0.07
C ALA A 31 -9.74 4.36 -0.82
N THR A 32 -8.70 5.00 -0.27
CA THR A 32 -7.36 4.96 -0.85
C THR A 32 -6.81 3.53 -0.87
N LEU A 33 -6.99 2.81 0.23
CA LEU A 33 -6.57 1.41 0.30
C LEU A 33 -7.36 0.52 -0.66
N ALA A 34 -8.65 0.80 -0.83
CA ALA A 34 -9.47 0.09 -1.80
C ALA A 34 -8.95 0.26 -3.22
N LYS A 35 -8.48 1.46 -3.56
CA LYS A 35 -7.84 1.72 -4.85
C LYS A 35 -6.54 0.94 -5.01
N MET A 36 -5.77 0.81 -3.94
CA MET A 36 -4.49 0.11 -3.96
C MET A 36 -4.64 -1.39 -4.20
N LYS A 37 -5.81 -1.96 -3.94
CA LYS A 37 -6.08 -3.36 -4.24
C LYS A 37 -6.17 -3.64 -5.73
N LYS A 38 -6.41 -2.60 -6.53
CA LYS A 38 -6.47 -2.72 -7.98
C LYS A 38 -5.11 -2.40 -8.58
N ASP A 39 -4.65 -3.25 -9.48
CA ASP A 39 -3.39 -3.03 -10.18
C ASP A 39 -3.51 -1.79 -11.08
N GLY A 40 -2.45 -1.02 -11.14
CA GLY A 40 -2.38 0.14 -11.99
C GLY A 40 -3.01 1.41 -11.43
N ALA A 41 -3.51 1.38 -10.19
CA ALA A 41 -4.04 2.57 -9.55
C ALA A 41 -2.92 3.59 -9.30
N THR A 42 -3.23 4.87 -9.55
CA THR A 42 -2.29 5.95 -9.25
C THR A 42 -2.49 6.41 -7.82
N ILE A 43 -1.43 6.26 -7.02
CA ILE A 43 -1.43 6.65 -5.62
C ILE A 43 -0.37 7.72 -5.43
N SER A 44 -0.72 8.79 -4.71
CA SER A 44 0.22 9.88 -4.47
C SER A 44 1.38 9.43 -3.58
N SER A 45 2.53 10.06 -3.77
CA SER A 45 3.72 9.76 -2.96
C SER A 45 3.50 10.07 -1.48
N ASP A 46 2.70 11.07 -1.15
CA ASP A 46 2.36 11.38 0.24
C ASP A 46 1.73 10.18 0.94
N VAL A 47 0.80 9.52 0.27
CA VAL A 47 0.14 8.33 0.83
C VAL A 47 1.16 7.22 1.03
N LEU A 48 2.04 7.01 0.07
CA LEU A 48 3.08 5.98 0.15
C LEU A 48 4.03 6.23 1.32
N VAL A 49 4.44 7.49 1.50
CA VAL A 49 5.30 7.89 2.62
C VAL A 49 4.60 7.64 3.96
N LYS A 50 3.32 8.00 4.05
CA LYS A 50 2.55 7.77 5.27
C LYS A 50 2.46 6.28 5.62
N ILE A 51 2.23 5.44 4.62
CA ILE A 51 2.16 3.98 4.82
C ILE A 51 3.51 3.44 5.28
N CYS A 52 4.59 3.83 4.61
CA CYS A 52 5.93 3.38 4.99
C CYS A 52 6.30 3.81 6.39
N THR A 53 5.95 5.02 6.77
CA THR A 53 6.19 5.54 8.12
C THR A 53 5.39 4.76 9.16
N ALA A 54 4.12 4.49 8.86
CA ALA A 54 3.22 3.77 9.77
C ALA A 54 3.68 2.34 9.99
N LEU A 55 4.21 1.69 8.96
CA LEU A 55 4.66 0.30 9.03
C LEU A 55 6.15 0.15 9.30
N ASP A 56 6.86 1.27 9.37
CA ASP A 56 8.33 1.28 9.56
C ASP A 56 9.00 0.37 8.53
N CYS A 57 8.69 0.59 7.25
CA CYS A 57 9.21 -0.21 6.14
C CYS A 57 9.64 0.69 4.99
N LYS A 58 10.29 0.09 4.02
CA LYS A 58 10.73 0.79 2.81
C LYS A 58 9.65 0.75 1.74
N LEU A 59 9.75 1.65 0.78
CA LEU A 59 8.83 1.70 -0.35
C LEU A 59 8.82 0.38 -1.13
N ASP A 60 9.98 -0.22 -1.32
CA ASP A 60 10.12 -1.50 -2.03
C ASP A 60 9.38 -2.65 -1.35
N ASP A 61 9.08 -2.50 -0.06
CA ASP A 61 8.35 -3.52 0.69
C ASP A 61 6.85 -3.51 0.40
N ILE A 62 6.34 -2.44 -0.20
CA ILE A 62 4.90 -2.26 -0.42
C ILE A 62 4.52 -2.09 -1.88
N ILE A 63 5.46 -1.78 -2.76
CA ILE A 63 5.16 -1.52 -4.16
C ILE A 63 6.02 -2.39 -5.07
N GLU A 64 5.43 -2.81 -6.18
CA GLU A 64 6.13 -3.55 -7.22
C GLU A 64 5.72 -3.00 -8.57
N ILE A 65 6.66 -2.83 -9.46
CA ILE A 65 6.37 -2.42 -10.83
C ILE A 65 6.22 -3.68 -11.69
N VAL A 66 5.05 -3.81 -12.29
CA VAL A 66 4.70 -4.94 -13.12
C VAL A 66 4.59 -4.48 -14.56
N GLU A 67 5.30 -5.14 -15.45
CA GLU A 67 5.15 -4.88 -16.87
C GLU A 67 4.01 -5.70 -17.43
N LYS A 68 3.11 -5.02 -18.13
CA LYS A 68 2.05 -5.67 -18.89
C LYS A 68 2.44 -5.65 -20.36
N ARG A 69 2.34 -6.78 -20.97
CA ARG A 69 2.54 -6.91 -22.41
C ARG A 69 1.22 -7.21 -23.08
#